data_0dd1aa698912e0fd19684c983f209c75
#
_entry.id   0dd1aa698912e0fd19684c983f209c75
#
_cell.length_a   1.000
_cell.length_b   1.000
_cell.length_c   1.000
_cell.angle_alpha   90.00
_cell.angle_beta   90.00
_cell.angle_gamma   90.00
#
_symmetry.space_group_name_H-M   'P 1'
#
loop_
_entity.id
_entity.type
_entity.pdbx_description
1 polymer ?
#
loop_
_entity_poly.entity_id
_entity_poly.type
_entity_poly.pdbx_seq_one_letter_code
_entity_poly.pdbx_strand_id
1 'polypeptide(L)'
;MARHRAPHIGEQELSILAVTDFILIQGIVFGFFLALPVGPVGVLCVQRTLSQGRMHGLISGLGAAFGDALYGAVAAFGISAVEDWITGHQGALRLVGGIILLLLALRTVVAMVQAHPVTDGADEKIQKRIVTHSLVKDFLSTFMLAITNPITFIAFAGLLATLGFTEAGRSIGNASILVAGVFAGSALWWIALSTTANAFRPFVDGSYQLWMDRIVALVLAGFGTYALMTSFFY
;
A
#
# COMPACT_ATOMS: atom_id res chain seq x y z
N MET A 1 -55.40 -18.34 9.64
CA MET A 1 -54.59 -18.82 8.48
C MET A 1 -53.85 -17.63 7.90
N ALA A 2 -52.62 -17.37 8.33
CA ALA A 2 -51.76 -16.32 7.78
C ALA A 2 -51.07 -16.86 6.52
N ARG A 3 -51.40 -16.28 5.37
CA ARG A 3 -50.73 -16.59 4.09
C ARG A 3 -49.32 -15.99 4.15
N HIS A 4 -48.30 -16.81 4.34
CA HIS A 4 -46.93 -16.48 4.04
C HIS A 4 -46.85 -16.21 2.53
N ARG A 5 -46.83 -14.94 2.09
CA ARG A 5 -46.45 -14.57 0.74
C ARG A 5 -44.97 -14.85 0.61
N ALA A 6 -44.57 -15.75 -0.30
CA ALA A 6 -43.18 -15.87 -0.72
C ALA A 6 -42.74 -14.50 -1.28
N PRO A 7 -41.54 -14.00 -0.94
CA PRO A 7 -41.07 -12.74 -1.47
C PRO A 7 -41.03 -12.84 -2.99
N HIS A 8 -41.50 -11.79 -3.67
CA HIS A 8 -41.49 -11.70 -5.12
C HIS A 8 -39.99 -11.67 -5.58
N ILE A 9 -39.68 -12.32 -6.71
CA ILE A 9 -38.33 -12.43 -7.28
C ILE A 9 -37.62 -11.08 -7.28
N GLY A 10 -38.30 -9.98 -7.57
CA GLY A 10 -37.74 -8.61 -7.56
C GLY A 10 -37.34 -8.10 -6.17
N GLU A 11 -37.98 -8.52 -5.08
CA GLU A 11 -37.60 -8.11 -3.70
C GLU A 11 -36.33 -8.85 -3.22
N GLN A 12 -36.14 -10.08 -3.67
CA GLN A 12 -34.91 -10.85 -3.38
C GLN A 12 -33.72 -10.27 -4.16
N GLU A 13 -33.88 -9.95 -5.42
CA GLU A 13 -32.83 -9.30 -6.23
C GLU A 13 -32.43 -7.94 -5.65
N LEU A 14 -33.38 -7.11 -5.26
CA LEU A 14 -33.12 -5.81 -4.61
C LEU A 14 -32.38 -5.98 -3.27
N SER A 15 -32.73 -6.99 -2.47
CA SER A 15 -32.05 -7.23 -1.21
C SER A 15 -30.60 -7.71 -1.41
N ILE A 16 -30.34 -8.55 -2.41
CA ILE A 16 -29.00 -9.02 -2.75
C ILE A 16 -28.13 -7.85 -3.25
N LEU A 17 -28.65 -7.00 -4.13
CA LEU A 17 -27.96 -5.82 -4.63
C LEU A 17 -27.63 -4.87 -3.47
N ALA A 18 -28.57 -4.59 -2.59
CA ALA A 18 -28.33 -3.70 -1.44
C ALA A 18 -27.23 -4.23 -0.50
N VAL A 19 -27.19 -5.55 -0.24
CA VAL A 19 -26.12 -6.18 0.56
C VAL A 19 -24.77 -6.10 -0.15
N THR A 20 -24.75 -6.34 -1.46
CA THR A 20 -23.54 -6.26 -2.28
C THR A 20 -22.94 -4.87 -2.28
N ASP A 21 -23.78 -3.84 -2.52
CA ASP A 21 -23.37 -2.43 -2.51
C ASP A 21 -22.85 -2.02 -1.13
N PHE A 22 -23.49 -2.46 -0.07
CA PHE A 22 -23.04 -2.18 1.31
C PHE A 22 -21.65 -2.77 1.59
N ILE A 23 -21.41 -4.03 1.22
CA ILE A 23 -20.11 -4.69 1.39
C ILE A 23 -19.02 -4.00 0.55
N LEU A 24 -19.32 -3.62 -0.68
CA LEU A 24 -18.40 -2.90 -1.55
C LEU A 24 -18.00 -1.55 -0.94
N ILE A 25 -18.99 -0.76 -0.49
CA ILE A 25 -18.75 0.54 0.15
C ILE A 25 -17.91 0.36 1.42
N GLN A 26 -18.22 -0.62 2.26
CA GLN A 26 -17.40 -0.93 3.41
C GLN A 26 -15.95 -1.23 3.00
N GLY A 27 -15.74 -2.08 1.99
CA GLY A 27 -14.41 -2.39 1.48
C GLY A 27 -13.67 -1.14 1.02
N ILE A 28 -14.33 -0.25 0.25
CA ILE A 28 -13.74 1.01 -0.24
C ILE A 28 -13.33 1.91 0.93
N VAL A 29 -14.23 2.11 1.89
CA VAL A 29 -13.95 2.95 3.07
C VAL A 29 -12.77 2.38 3.85
N PHE A 30 -12.72 1.07 4.07
CA PHE A 30 -11.63 0.44 4.79
C PHE A 30 -10.30 0.53 4.06
N GLY A 31 -10.26 0.15 2.79
CA GLY A 31 -9.05 0.24 2.00
C GLY A 31 -8.49 1.66 1.98
N PHE A 32 -9.36 2.66 1.87
CA PHE A 32 -8.97 4.06 1.91
C PHE A 32 -8.36 4.45 3.27
N PHE A 33 -9.05 4.17 4.37
CA PHE A 33 -8.59 4.55 5.71
C PHE A 33 -7.37 3.76 6.18
N LEU A 34 -7.22 2.49 5.77
CA LEU A 34 -6.03 1.70 6.09
C LEU A 34 -4.79 2.15 5.32
N ALA A 35 -4.96 2.71 4.12
CA ALA A 35 -3.86 3.28 3.35
C ALA A 35 -3.43 4.69 3.82
N LEU A 36 -4.28 5.40 4.60
CA LEU A 36 -4.04 6.77 5.09
C LEU A 36 -2.75 6.95 5.90
N PRO A 37 -2.36 6.05 6.83
CA PRO A 37 -1.16 6.25 7.62
C PRO A 37 0.07 6.35 6.72
N VAL A 38 0.67 7.54 6.67
CA VAL A 38 1.85 7.81 5.84
C VAL A 38 3.07 7.14 6.48
N GLY A 39 3.32 5.92 6.05
CA GLY A 39 4.53 5.17 6.41
C GLY A 39 5.59 5.25 5.31
N PRO A 40 6.60 4.36 5.35
CA PRO A 40 7.68 4.30 4.37
C PRO A 40 7.19 4.25 2.92
N VAL A 41 6.09 3.54 2.66
CA VAL A 41 5.48 3.41 1.32
C VAL A 41 4.95 4.76 0.85
N GLY A 42 4.25 5.50 1.71
CA GLY A 42 3.72 6.83 1.37
C GLY A 42 4.83 7.83 1.05
N VAL A 43 5.88 7.83 1.86
CA VAL A 43 7.06 8.67 1.64
C VAL A 43 7.72 8.36 0.30
N LEU A 44 7.88 7.06 -0.05
CA LEU A 44 8.39 6.65 -1.36
C LEU A 44 7.48 7.08 -2.52
N CYS A 45 6.17 6.94 -2.37
CA CYS A 45 5.21 7.38 -3.40
C CYS A 45 5.30 8.89 -3.65
N VAL A 46 5.37 9.71 -2.60
CA VAL A 46 5.53 11.16 -2.71
C VAL A 46 6.85 11.51 -3.36
N GLN A 47 7.96 10.95 -2.89
CA GLN A 47 9.29 11.17 -3.47
C GLN A 47 9.31 10.85 -4.96
N ARG A 48 8.84 9.66 -5.36
CA ARG A 48 8.81 9.23 -6.76
C ARG A 48 7.91 10.13 -7.61
N THR A 49 6.79 10.59 -7.05
CA THR A 49 5.92 11.53 -7.74
C THR A 49 6.63 12.84 -8.01
N LEU A 50 7.29 13.40 -7.01
CA LEU A 50 7.96 14.69 -7.12
C LEU A 50 9.22 14.62 -8.02
N SER A 51 10.02 13.56 -7.88
CA SER A 51 11.28 13.41 -8.63
C SER A 51 11.09 12.87 -10.06
N GLN A 52 10.24 11.87 -10.24
CA GLN A 52 10.10 11.12 -11.49
C GLN A 52 8.76 11.34 -12.20
N GLY A 53 7.80 11.95 -11.53
CA GLY A 53 6.48 12.28 -12.06
C GLY A 53 5.36 11.37 -11.55
N ARG A 54 4.12 11.81 -11.82
CA ARG A 54 2.89 11.20 -11.29
C ARG A 54 2.80 9.70 -11.54
N MET A 55 3.23 9.21 -12.71
CA MET A 55 3.10 7.78 -13.04
C MET A 55 3.94 6.89 -12.12
N HIS A 56 5.12 7.31 -11.72
CA HIS A 56 5.97 6.56 -10.79
C HIS A 56 5.34 6.46 -9.40
N GLY A 57 4.74 7.56 -8.92
CA GLY A 57 3.97 7.54 -7.67
C GLY A 57 2.74 6.65 -7.74
N LEU A 58 1.96 6.76 -8.82
CA LEU A 58 0.75 5.93 -9.03
C LEU A 58 1.07 4.45 -9.07
N ILE A 59 2.08 4.04 -9.82
CA ILE A 59 2.49 2.63 -9.93
C ILE A 59 3.04 2.11 -8.61
N SER A 60 3.78 2.95 -7.86
CA SER A 60 4.17 2.62 -6.49
C SER A 60 2.95 2.42 -5.59
N GLY A 61 1.99 3.33 -5.65
CA GLY A 61 0.75 3.23 -4.88
C GLY A 61 -0.08 2.00 -5.24
N LEU A 62 -0.16 1.64 -6.52
CA LEU A 62 -0.82 0.41 -6.96
C LEU A 62 -0.12 -0.83 -6.38
N GLY A 63 1.22 -0.86 -6.30
CA GLY A 63 1.92 -1.94 -5.62
C GLY A 63 1.48 -2.11 -4.18
N ALA A 64 1.33 -1.00 -3.44
CA ALA A 64 0.81 -1.03 -2.08
C ALA A 64 -0.65 -1.50 -2.03
N ALA A 65 -1.52 -0.98 -2.89
CA ALA A 65 -2.93 -1.38 -2.96
C ALA A 65 -3.12 -2.88 -3.23
N PHE A 66 -2.27 -3.48 -4.06
CA PHE A 66 -2.25 -4.94 -4.24
C PHE A 66 -1.83 -5.69 -2.98
N GLY A 67 -0.87 -5.16 -2.21
CA GLY A 67 -0.50 -5.70 -0.90
C GLY A 67 -1.66 -5.65 0.09
N ASP A 68 -2.36 -4.52 0.16
CA ASP A 68 -3.54 -4.33 1.01
C ASP A 68 -4.67 -5.29 0.61
N ALA A 69 -4.93 -5.45 -0.69
CA ALA A 69 -5.93 -6.39 -1.20
C ALA A 69 -5.57 -7.84 -0.87
N LEU A 70 -4.29 -8.21 -0.90
CA LEU A 70 -3.82 -9.55 -0.52
C LEU A 70 -4.12 -9.83 0.96
N TYR A 71 -3.79 -8.91 1.85
CA TYR A 71 -4.13 -9.04 3.27
C TYR A 71 -5.64 -9.02 3.51
N GLY A 72 -6.35 -8.16 2.79
CA GLY A 72 -7.82 -8.17 2.79
C GLY A 72 -8.39 -9.51 2.37
N ALA A 73 -7.80 -10.17 1.37
CA ALA A 73 -8.22 -11.49 0.93
C ALA A 73 -7.94 -12.56 2.00
N VAL A 74 -6.74 -12.60 2.57
CA VAL A 74 -6.40 -13.54 3.65
C VAL A 74 -7.41 -13.44 4.79
N ALA A 75 -7.70 -12.23 5.23
CA ALA A 75 -8.63 -12.00 6.33
C ALA A 75 -10.10 -12.24 5.94
N ALA A 76 -10.54 -11.83 4.73
CA ALA A 76 -11.94 -11.99 4.28
C ALA A 76 -12.31 -13.45 3.99
N PHE A 77 -11.39 -14.24 3.45
CA PHE A 77 -11.60 -15.66 3.21
C PHE A 77 -11.34 -16.53 4.45
N GLY A 78 -10.81 -15.95 5.54
CA GLY A 78 -10.54 -16.66 6.78
C GLY A 78 -9.53 -17.78 6.59
N ILE A 79 -8.43 -17.51 5.87
CA ILE A 79 -7.40 -18.51 5.62
C ILE A 79 -6.51 -18.64 6.87
N SER A 80 -7.00 -19.39 7.86
CA SER A 80 -6.34 -19.53 9.16
C SER A 80 -4.90 -20.01 9.06
N ALA A 81 -4.59 -20.92 8.15
CA ALA A 81 -3.22 -21.39 7.92
C ALA A 81 -2.27 -20.26 7.50
N VAL A 82 -2.74 -19.28 6.71
CA VAL A 82 -1.95 -18.10 6.33
C VAL A 82 -1.86 -17.11 7.47
N GLU A 83 -2.96 -16.92 8.23
CA GLU A 83 -2.98 -16.09 9.43
C GLU A 83 -1.98 -16.60 10.46
N ASP A 84 -2.00 -17.90 10.75
CA ASP A 84 -1.08 -18.56 11.68
C ASP A 84 0.38 -18.47 11.18
N TRP A 85 0.57 -18.63 9.86
CA TRP A 85 1.91 -18.49 9.28
C TRP A 85 2.44 -17.07 9.41
N ILE A 86 1.64 -16.03 9.10
CA ILE A 86 2.03 -14.62 9.24
C ILE A 86 2.35 -14.30 10.70
N THR A 87 1.47 -14.71 11.62
CA THR A 87 1.65 -14.43 13.05
C THR A 87 2.82 -15.19 13.64
N GLY A 88 3.08 -16.43 13.18
CA GLY A 88 4.21 -17.24 13.60
C GLY A 88 5.55 -16.79 12.99
N HIS A 89 5.54 -16.01 11.91
CA HIS A 89 6.76 -15.57 11.22
C HIS A 89 6.95 -14.04 11.23
N GLN A 90 6.34 -13.34 12.18
CA GLN A 90 6.43 -11.86 12.26
C GLN A 90 7.89 -11.38 12.35
N GLY A 91 8.76 -12.08 13.08
CA GLY A 91 10.18 -11.78 13.15
C GLY A 91 10.86 -11.83 11.77
N ALA A 92 10.62 -12.90 11.00
CA ALA A 92 11.16 -13.04 9.65
C ALA A 92 10.61 -11.97 8.68
N LEU A 93 9.32 -11.66 8.75
CA LEU A 93 8.71 -10.61 7.93
C LEU A 93 9.29 -9.23 8.25
N ARG A 94 9.48 -8.90 9.54
CA ARG A 94 10.12 -7.66 9.97
C ARG A 94 11.58 -7.58 9.54
N LEU A 95 12.31 -8.70 9.62
CA LEU A 95 13.71 -8.80 9.15
C LEU A 95 13.77 -8.48 7.65
N VAL A 96 12.97 -9.15 6.83
CA VAL A 96 12.95 -8.96 5.38
C VAL A 96 12.52 -7.53 5.04
N GLY A 97 11.43 -7.03 5.62
CA GLY A 97 10.96 -5.66 5.42
C GLY A 97 11.99 -4.63 5.85
N GLY A 98 12.65 -4.84 6.99
CA GLY A 98 13.71 -3.97 7.49
C GLY A 98 14.92 -3.91 6.55
N ILE A 99 15.36 -5.06 6.03
CA ILE A 99 16.44 -5.12 5.03
C ILE A 99 16.04 -4.36 3.76
N ILE A 100 14.83 -4.56 3.23
CA ILE A 100 14.35 -3.84 2.04
C ILE A 100 14.36 -2.33 2.28
N LEU A 101 13.87 -1.87 3.43
CA LEU A 101 13.87 -0.46 3.80
C LEU A 101 15.27 0.13 3.86
N LEU A 102 16.23 -0.59 4.49
CA LEU A 102 17.62 -0.15 4.56
C LEU A 102 18.31 -0.12 3.19
N LEU A 103 18.05 -1.09 2.33
CA LEU A 103 18.56 -1.09 0.97
C LEU A 103 18.01 0.09 0.16
N LEU A 104 16.73 0.44 0.32
CA LEU A 104 16.13 1.61 -0.30
C LEU A 104 16.69 2.92 0.26
N ALA A 105 16.90 2.99 1.58
CA ALA A 105 17.56 4.13 2.21
C ALA A 105 18.99 4.33 1.68
N LEU A 106 19.79 3.27 1.66
CA LEU A 106 21.15 3.28 1.12
C LEU A 106 21.18 3.73 -0.34
N ARG A 107 20.26 3.20 -1.16
CA ARG A 107 20.13 3.59 -2.55
C ARG A 107 19.81 5.08 -2.70
N THR A 108 18.94 5.63 -1.88
CA THR A 108 18.61 7.06 -1.88
C THR A 108 19.84 7.88 -1.51
N VAL A 109 20.61 7.48 -0.51
CA VAL A 109 21.88 8.15 -0.10
C VAL A 109 22.92 8.09 -1.21
N VAL A 110 23.11 6.91 -1.84
CA VAL A 110 24.06 6.74 -2.94
C VAL A 110 23.68 7.64 -4.12
N ALA A 111 22.37 7.73 -4.46
CA ALA A 111 21.90 8.63 -5.51
C ALA A 111 22.18 10.11 -5.19
N MET A 112 22.00 10.53 -3.93
CA MET A 112 22.35 11.90 -3.50
C MET A 112 23.86 12.20 -3.61
N VAL A 113 24.71 11.22 -3.23
CA VAL A 113 26.18 11.40 -3.31
C VAL A 113 26.68 11.43 -4.75
N GLN A 114 26.04 10.65 -5.63
CA GLN A 114 26.40 10.60 -7.06
C GLN A 114 25.84 11.79 -7.86
N ALA A 115 24.83 12.48 -7.36
CA ALA A 115 24.30 13.72 -7.91
C ALA A 115 25.27 14.89 -7.58
N HIS A 116 26.54 14.82 -8.06
CA HIS A 116 27.46 15.96 -8.00
C HIS A 116 26.95 17.08 -8.90
N PRO A 117 27.20 18.35 -8.56
CA PRO A 117 26.79 19.45 -9.40
C PRO A 117 27.39 19.27 -10.81
N VAL A 118 26.51 19.07 -11.78
CA VAL A 118 26.88 18.98 -13.20
C VAL A 118 27.49 20.31 -13.57
N THR A 119 28.81 20.32 -13.82
CA THR A 119 29.47 21.38 -14.56
C THR A 119 28.84 21.41 -15.95
N ASP A 120 28.43 22.60 -16.35
CA ASP A 120 27.76 22.91 -17.61
C ASP A 120 28.23 22.07 -18.80
N GLY A 121 27.31 21.40 -19.45
CA GLY A 121 27.38 21.07 -20.86
C GLY A 121 27.53 19.64 -21.32
N ALA A 122 27.61 18.64 -20.43
CA ALA A 122 27.66 17.24 -20.87
C ALA A 122 26.65 16.41 -20.10
N ASP A 123 25.65 15.88 -20.81
CA ASP A 123 24.85 14.72 -20.39
C ASP A 123 23.48 14.89 -19.77
N GLU A 124 22.63 15.70 -20.37
CA GLU A 124 21.17 15.54 -20.23
C GLU A 124 20.72 14.09 -20.54
N LYS A 125 21.46 13.38 -21.38
CA LYS A 125 21.23 11.97 -21.72
C LYS A 125 21.67 11.00 -20.61
N ILE A 126 22.73 11.30 -19.87
CA ILE A 126 23.19 10.47 -18.73
C ILE A 126 22.26 10.68 -17.53
N GLN A 127 21.85 11.91 -17.26
CA GLN A 127 20.89 12.23 -16.21
C GLN A 127 19.53 11.53 -16.42
N LYS A 128 19.03 11.50 -17.66
CA LYS A 128 17.84 10.70 -18.03
C LYS A 128 18.04 9.20 -17.81
N ARG A 129 19.23 8.68 -17.97
CA ARG A 129 19.53 7.24 -17.87
C ARG A 129 19.61 6.74 -16.41
N ILE A 130 20.06 7.58 -15.48
CA ILE A 130 20.16 7.24 -14.04
C ILE A 130 18.79 7.28 -13.37
N VAL A 131 17.87 8.11 -13.85
CA VAL A 131 16.54 8.35 -13.26
C VAL A 131 15.45 7.46 -13.83
N THR A 132 15.68 6.73 -14.93
CA THR A 132 14.65 5.85 -15.51
C THR A 132 14.50 4.57 -14.67
N HIS A 133 13.90 4.71 -13.50
CA HIS A 133 13.38 3.58 -12.76
C HIS A 133 12.30 2.91 -13.60
N SER A 134 12.45 1.61 -13.81
CA SER A 134 11.38 0.81 -14.39
C SER A 134 10.15 0.90 -13.48
N LEU A 135 8.99 1.27 -14.02
CA LEU A 135 7.70 1.24 -13.31
C LEU A 135 7.45 -0.09 -12.61
N VAL A 136 7.97 -1.19 -13.19
CA VAL A 136 7.90 -2.53 -12.58
C VAL A 136 8.68 -2.57 -11.26
N LYS A 137 9.85 -1.93 -11.19
CA LYS A 137 10.63 -1.86 -9.93
C LYS A 137 9.91 -1.02 -8.88
N ASP A 138 9.24 0.03 -9.30
CA ASP A 138 8.45 0.88 -8.40
C ASP A 138 7.27 0.11 -7.80
N PHE A 139 6.54 -0.62 -8.64
CA PHE A 139 5.47 -1.51 -8.20
C PHE A 139 5.99 -2.58 -7.23
N LEU A 140 6.99 -3.36 -7.66
CA LEU A 140 7.49 -4.50 -6.88
C LEU A 140 8.07 -4.06 -5.54
N SER A 141 8.80 -2.95 -5.48
CA SER A 141 9.39 -2.48 -4.22
C SER A 141 8.33 -2.10 -3.19
N THR A 142 7.27 -1.40 -3.59
CA THR A 142 6.18 -1.02 -2.67
C THR A 142 5.26 -2.19 -2.36
N PHE A 143 5.00 -3.08 -3.32
CA PHE A 143 4.29 -4.33 -3.06
C PHE A 143 5.03 -5.20 -2.03
N MET A 144 6.35 -5.41 -2.21
CA MET A 144 7.16 -6.16 -1.25
C MET A 144 7.15 -5.51 0.14
N LEU A 145 7.24 -4.18 0.22
CA LEU A 145 7.14 -3.47 1.49
C LEU A 145 5.77 -3.66 2.15
N ALA A 146 4.69 -3.61 1.37
CA ALA A 146 3.34 -3.80 1.88
C ALA A 146 3.16 -5.22 2.45
N ILE A 147 3.54 -6.26 1.71
CA ILE A 147 3.38 -7.66 2.15
C ILE A 147 4.36 -8.11 3.24
N THR A 148 5.45 -7.38 3.46
CA THR A 148 6.37 -7.66 4.58
C THR A 148 6.01 -6.90 5.85
N ASN A 149 4.95 -6.08 5.84
CA ASN A 149 4.50 -5.32 6.99
C ASN A 149 3.40 -6.06 7.76
N PRO A 150 3.73 -6.78 8.85
CA PRO A 150 2.74 -7.55 9.61
C PRO A 150 1.71 -6.66 10.32
N ILE A 151 2.02 -5.36 10.53
CA ILE A 151 1.10 -4.41 11.16
C ILE A 151 -0.12 -4.19 10.26
N THR A 152 0.07 -4.13 8.95
CA THR A 152 -1.04 -4.01 7.98
C THR A 152 -1.99 -5.21 8.09
N PHE A 153 -1.44 -6.43 8.16
CA PHE A 153 -2.26 -7.63 8.36
C PHE A 153 -3.05 -7.59 9.67
N ILE A 154 -2.41 -7.25 10.79
CA ILE A 154 -3.08 -7.16 12.10
C ILE A 154 -4.20 -6.11 12.06
N ALA A 155 -3.98 -4.97 11.40
CA ALA A 155 -4.99 -3.95 11.22
C ALA A 155 -6.20 -4.45 10.41
N PHE A 156 -5.96 -5.21 9.33
CA PHE A 156 -7.03 -5.86 8.55
C PHE A 156 -7.80 -6.89 9.37
N ALA A 157 -7.11 -7.79 10.07
CA ALA A 157 -7.72 -8.81 10.89
C ALA A 157 -8.56 -8.20 12.04
N GLY A 158 -8.03 -7.19 12.73
CA GLY A 158 -8.73 -6.47 13.78
C GLY A 158 -9.98 -5.74 13.27
N LEU A 159 -9.89 -5.14 12.10
CA LEU A 159 -10.98 -4.43 11.48
C LEU A 159 -12.14 -5.38 11.08
N LEU A 160 -11.82 -6.50 10.42
CA LEU A 160 -12.82 -7.48 10.02
C LEU A 160 -13.48 -8.13 11.23
N ALA A 161 -12.74 -8.34 12.31
CA ALA A 161 -13.31 -8.82 13.58
C ALA A 161 -14.34 -7.83 14.17
N THR A 162 -14.07 -6.51 14.10
CA THR A 162 -14.99 -5.48 14.60
C THR A 162 -16.26 -5.35 13.76
N LEU A 163 -16.21 -5.73 12.48
CA LEU A 163 -17.35 -5.66 11.57
C LEU A 163 -18.30 -6.84 11.67
N GLY A 164 -18.00 -7.81 12.54
CA GLY A 164 -18.82 -9.01 12.67
C GLY A 164 -18.83 -9.88 11.40
N PHE A 165 -17.77 -9.81 10.58
CA PHE A 165 -17.53 -10.77 9.51
C PHE A 165 -17.25 -12.13 10.14
N THR A 166 -18.31 -12.70 10.77
CA THR A 166 -18.29 -14.05 11.35
C THR A 166 -18.43 -15.08 10.23
N GLU A 167 -17.99 -16.30 10.49
CA GLU A 167 -18.02 -17.41 9.52
C GLU A 167 -19.40 -17.64 8.88
N ALA A 168 -20.49 -17.34 9.58
CA ALA A 168 -21.84 -17.49 9.10
C ALA A 168 -22.25 -16.56 7.94
N GLY A 169 -21.53 -15.45 7.73
CA GLY A 169 -21.79 -14.47 6.64
C GLY A 169 -20.76 -14.53 5.48
N ARG A 170 -19.77 -15.40 5.56
CA ARG A 170 -18.67 -15.49 4.58
C ARG A 170 -19.06 -16.31 3.35
N SER A 171 -19.84 -15.73 2.44
CA SER A 171 -19.90 -16.29 1.09
C SER A 171 -18.65 -15.88 0.31
N ILE A 172 -18.14 -16.76 -0.57
CA ILE A 172 -17.02 -16.45 -1.47
C ILE A 172 -17.30 -15.17 -2.26
N GLY A 173 -18.55 -14.95 -2.68
CA GLY A 173 -18.97 -13.74 -3.37
C GLY A 173 -18.77 -12.48 -2.52
N ASN A 174 -19.26 -12.47 -1.29
CA ASN A 174 -19.14 -11.34 -0.37
C ASN A 174 -17.68 -11.01 -0.03
N ALA A 175 -16.87 -12.04 0.22
CA ALA A 175 -15.43 -11.88 0.45
C ALA A 175 -14.73 -11.26 -0.76
N SER A 176 -15.05 -11.72 -1.97
CA SER A 176 -14.47 -11.17 -3.21
C SER A 176 -14.85 -9.70 -3.42
N ILE A 177 -16.10 -9.33 -3.16
CA ILE A 177 -16.59 -7.96 -3.26
C ILE A 177 -15.90 -7.05 -2.23
N LEU A 178 -15.74 -7.53 -1.00
CA LEU A 178 -15.02 -6.80 0.04
C LEU A 178 -13.56 -6.54 -0.38
N VAL A 179 -12.85 -7.55 -0.88
CA VAL A 179 -11.46 -7.44 -1.35
C VAL A 179 -11.34 -6.47 -2.52
N ALA A 180 -12.27 -6.53 -3.48
CA ALA A 180 -12.33 -5.56 -4.58
C ALA A 180 -12.55 -4.14 -4.07
N GLY A 181 -13.43 -3.96 -3.08
CA GLY A 181 -13.64 -2.69 -2.38
C GLY A 181 -12.37 -2.18 -1.70
N VAL A 182 -11.68 -3.04 -0.94
CA VAL A 182 -10.41 -2.70 -0.26
C VAL A 182 -9.37 -2.24 -1.28
N PHE A 183 -9.20 -2.98 -2.38
CA PHE A 183 -8.29 -2.58 -3.45
C PHE A 183 -8.67 -1.21 -4.03
N ALA A 184 -9.94 -1.01 -4.35
CA ALA A 184 -10.42 0.25 -4.92
C ALA A 184 -10.22 1.43 -3.96
N GLY A 185 -10.52 1.26 -2.67
CA GLY A 185 -10.34 2.27 -1.64
C GLY A 185 -8.87 2.65 -1.43
N SER A 186 -8.00 1.65 -1.31
CA SER A 186 -6.55 1.88 -1.23
C SER A 186 -6.02 2.56 -2.50
N ALA A 187 -6.41 2.09 -3.68
CA ALA A 187 -6.03 2.71 -4.95
C ALA A 187 -6.47 4.17 -5.05
N LEU A 188 -7.70 4.49 -4.61
CA LEU A 188 -8.21 5.87 -4.55
C LEU A 188 -7.32 6.77 -3.68
N TRP A 189 -6.89 6.29 -2.51
CA TRP A 189 -5.95 7.02 -1.67
C TRP A 189 -4.64 7.32 -2.40
N TRP A 190 -4.05 6.31 -3.04
CA TRP A 190 -2.78 6.47 -3.75
C TRP A 190 -2.91 7.37 -4.99
N ILE A 191 -4.05 7.34 -5.67
CA ILE A 191 -4.36 8.27 -6.76
C ILE A 191 -4.44 9.70 -6.21
N ALA A 192 -5.16 9.91 -5.11
CA ALA A 192 -5.28 11.21 -4.46
C ALA A 192 -3.91 11.74 -4.02
N LEU A 193 -3.13 10.92 -3.31
CA LEU A 193 -1.79 11.28 -2.82
C LEU A 193 -0.84 11.65 -3.96
N SER A 194 -0.76 10.80 -5.00
CA SER A 194 0.13 11.04 -6.15
C SER A 194 -0.32 12.25 -6.98
N THR A 195 -1.63 12.48 -7.10
CA THR A 195 -2.15 13.64 -7.82
C THR A 195 -1.85 14.93 -7.06
N THR A 196 -2.10 14.93 -5.76
CA THR A 196 -1.79 16.08 -4.88
C THR A 196 -0.30 16.35 -4.87
N ALA A 197 0.54 15.34 -4.65
CA ALA A 197 1.99 15.51 -4.69
C ALA A 197 2.47 16.06 -6.04
N ASN A 198 1.92 15.57 -7.15
CA ASN A 198 2.28 16.08 -8.49
C ASN A 198 1.92 17.55 -8.71
N ALA A 199 0.86 18.05 -8.07
CA ALA A 199 0.49 19.47 -8.15
C ALA A 199 1.56 20.37 -7.52
N PHE A 200 2.30 19.87 -6.52
CA PHE A 200 3.40 20.60 -5.89
C PHE A 200 4.73 20.49 -6.65
N ARG A 201 4.83 19.59 -7.62
CA ARG A 201 6.05 19.35 -8.39
C ARG A 201 6.68 20.61 -9.04
N PRO A 202 5.90 21.57 -9.59
CA PRO A 202 6.48 22.78 -10.18
C PRO A 202 7.17 23.71 -9.17
N PHE A 203 6.87 23.54 -7.88
CA PHE A 203 7.44 24.33 -6.78
C PHE A 203 8.68 23.66 -6.17
N VAL A 204 9.02 22.45 -6.65
CA VAL A 204 10.16 21.66 -6.16
C VAL A 204 11.39 22.03 -6.98
N ASP A 205 12.26 22.84 -6.41
CA ASP A 205 13.60 23.14 -6.94
C ASP A 205 14.64 22.08 -6.55
N GLY A 206 15.86 22.18 -7.06
CA GLY A 206 16.93 21.25 -6.75
C GLY A 206 17.29 21.17 -5.26
N SER A 207 17.18 22.30 -4.55
CA SER A 207 17.43 22.35 -3.10
C SER A 207 16.35 21.60 -2.33
N TYR A 208 15.08 21.78 -2.70
CA TYR A 208 13.96 21.06 -2.10
C TYR A 208 14.05 19.56 -2.35
N GLN A 209 14.47 19.16 -3.56
CA GLN A 209 14.64 17.74 -3.89
C GLN A 209 15.71 17.08 -3.01
N LEU A 210 16.84 17.74 -2.78
CA LEU A 210 17.88 17.24 -1.87
C LEU A 210 17.39 17.08 -0.42
N TRP A 211 16.62 18.05 0.07
CA TRP A 211 16.00 17.95 1.40
C TRP A 211 15.01 16.81 1.49
N MET A 212 14.17 16.65 0.46
CA MET A 212 13.21 15.57 0.36
C MET A 212 13.91 14.21 0.40
N ASP A 213 14.95 14.01 -0.41
CA ASP A 213 15.72 12.77 -0.47
C ASP A 213 16.38 12.45 0.89
N ARG A 214 16.86 13.46 1.61
CA ARG A 214 17.38 13.29 2.99
C ARG A 214 16.30 12.82 3.95
N ILE A 215 15.13 13.46 3.92
CA ILE A 215 13.98 13.07 4.77
C ILE A 215 13.57 11.63 4.45
N VAL A 216 13.47 11.29 3.17
CA VAL A 216 13.14 9.92 2.74
C VAL A 216 14.17 8.92 3.25
N ALA A 217 15.45 9.19 3.05
CA ALA A 217 16.52 8.31 3.52
C ALA A 217 16.46 8.10 5.04
N LEU A 218 16.24 9.16 5.81
CA LEU A 218 16.11 9.10 7.27
C LEU A 218 14.88 8.30 7.71
N VAL A 219 13.72 8.52 7.07
CA VAL A 219 12.49 7.78 7.36
C VAL A 219 12.68 6.29 7.06
N LEU A 220 13.20 5.97 5.86
CA LEU A 220 13.44 4.58 5.46
C LEU A 220 14.46 3.89 6.38
N ALA A 221 15.56 4.58 6.74
CA ALA A 221 16.56 4.06 7.66
C ALA A 221 15.98 3.87 9.06
N GLY A 222 15.22 4.83 9.57
CA GLY A 222 14.58 4.74 10.89
C GLY A 222 13.60 3.57 10.97
N PHE A 223 12.68 3.43 10.03
CA PHE A 223 11.75 2.31 9.99
C PHE A 223 12.46 0.98 9.74
N GLY A 224 13.47 0.95 8.87
CA GLY A 224 14.26 -0.25 8.61
C GLY A 224 15.01 -0.74 9.85
N THR A 225 15.67 0.18 10.56
CA THR A 225 16.36 -0.13 11.82
C THR A 225 15.38 -0.59 12.89
N TYR A 226 14.26 0.09 13.07
CA TYR A 226 13.20 -0.31 13.99
C TYR A 226 12.68 -1.72 13.69
N ALA A 227 12.40 -2.02 12.40
CA ALA A 227 11.96 -3.34 11.99
C ALA A 227 12.99 -4.43 12.29
N LEU A 228 14.28 -4.17 12.02
CA LEU A 228 15.36 -5.11 12.34
C LEU A 228 15.51 -5.31 13.85
N MET A 229 15.49 -4.24 14.65
CA MET A 229 15.62 -4.37 16.10
C MET A 229 14.45 -5.17 16.69
N THR A 230 13.23 -4.95 16.19
CA THR A 230 12.05 -5.66 16.70
C THR A 230 11.88 -7.07 16.13
N SER A 231 12.60 -7.45 15.07
CA SER A 231 12.54 -8.81 14.51
C SER A 231 13.08 -9.88 15.45
N PHE A 232 13.94 -9.50 16.40
CA PHE A 232 14.53 -10.43 17.39
C PHE A 232 13.63 -10.67 18.61
N PHE A 233 12.54 -9.95 18.76
CA PHE A 233 11.61 -10.08 19.89
C PHE A 233 10.33 -10.85 19.54
N TYR A 234 10.21 -11.31 18.31
CA TYR A 234 9.09 -12.09 17.76
C TYR A 234 9.60 -13.34 17.03
#